data_e60193720ae401a98dc2e8ccfc3420e5
#
_entry.id   e60193720ae401a98dc2e8ccfc3420e5
#
_cell.length_a   1.000
_cell.length_b   1.000
_cell.length_c   1.000
_cell.angle_alpha   90.00
_cell.angle_beta   90.00
_cell.angle_gamma   90.00
#
_symmetry.space_group_name_H-M   'P 1'
#
loop_
_entity.id
_entity.type
_entity.pdbx_description
1 polymer ?
#
loop_
_entity_poly.entity_id
_entity_poly.type
_entity_poly.pdbx_seq_one_letter_code
_entity_poly.pdbx_strand_id
1 'polypeptide(L)'
;AFFEELEIPGFEKGPGYYAITRHADIVEMSRRPEVFCSGQGAVSIQDMPPVMSEFFGSFISMDDPRHARLRGIVSRAFTPKRLTEVLESAERIATEVVDDVADRGEVDFTIDIAARLPMLIIMDMLGIPRSQYDFVLAQSNVVLAGADPEFLPPDMAEWVGAFAMAGTNLALLVQELAAERRENPTDDLISALVTADVDGDRLTPEELGSFFILLVSAGNETTRTAISHGLLALSEHPGQRARWMADFDRLAPTAVEEIVRWASPVIWMRRTVTEPVEVGGHPFAPGDKVVLFYNSANRDEAVFTDPYRFDVGRDPNPHIGFGAPGPHFCLGAHLARREITVMFRELFHRLPDIEISGPPEPLLSDFINGIKHLPATFTPVRRSRS
;
A
#
# COMPACT_ATOMS: atom_id res chain seq x y z
N ALA A 1 -24.86 -6.40 -1.55
CA ALA A 1 -25.27 -7.44 -0.60
C ALA A 1 -24.94 -6.99 0.81
N PHE A 2 -25.74 -7.42 1.80
CA PHE A 2 -25.51 -7.17 3.23
C PHE A 2 -24.87 -8.41 3.87
N PHE A 3 -23.91 -8.19 4.79
CA PHE A 3 -23.21 -9.23 5.54
C PHE A 3 -23.16 -8.88 7.02
N GLU A 4 -23.28 -9.90 7.88
CA GLU A 4 -23.03 -9.75 9.30
C GLU A 4 -21.52 -9.61 9.57
N GLU A 5 -21.18 -8.88 10.61
CA GLU A 5 -19.79 -8.82 11.09
C GLU A 5 -19.42 -10.11 11.81
N LEU A 6 -18.16 -10.51 11.68
CA LEU A 6 -17.58 -11.58 12.49
C LEU A 6 -17.44 -11.12 13.94
N GLU A 7 -17.67 -12.04 14.88
CA GLU A 7 -17.35 -11.80 16.29
C GLU A 7 -15.84 -11.86 16.48
N ILE A 8 -15.25 -10.76 16.94
CA ILE A 8 -13.83 -10.68 17.28
C ILE A 8 -13.73 -10.47 18.79
N PRO A 9 -13.05 -11.35 19.55
CA PRO A 9 -12.86 -11.19 20.97
C PRO A 9 -12.31 -9.82 21.33
N GLY A 10 -12.94 -9.14 22.27
CA GLY A 10 -12.54 -7.80 22.70
C GLY A 10 -13.15 -6.65 21.90
N PHE A 11 -13.90 -6.91 20.83
CA PHE A 11 -14.66 -5.93 20.07
C PHE A 11 -16.14 -6.20 20.14
N GLU A 12 -16.95 -5.15 20.25
CA GLU A 12 -18.40 -5.27 20.16
C GLU A 12 -18.79 -5.63 18.72
N LYS A 13 -19.65 -6.64 18.56
CA LYS A 13 -20.19 -7.01 17.24
C LYS A 13 -21.09 -5.90 16.73
N GLY A 14 -20.70 -5.31 15.60
CA GLY A 14 -21.47 -4.25 14.94
C GLY A 14 -22.70 -4.80 14.18
N PRO A 15 -23.45 -3.88 13.54
CA PRO A 15 -24.73 -4.20 12.87
C PRO A 15 -24.55 -5.01 11.57
N GLY A 16 -23.34 -5.11 11.04
CA GLY A 16 -23.05 -5.63 9.72
C GLY A 16 -22.69 -4.54 8.72
N TYR A 17 -22.47 -4.94 7.47
CA TYR A 17 -22.05 -4.02 6.43
C TYR A 17 -22.61 -4.38 5.04
N TYR A 18 -22.71 -3.39 4.19
CA TYR A 18 -23.03 -3.55 2.78
C TYR A 18 -21.75 -3.67 1.94
N ALA A 19 -21.60 -4.78 1.22
CA ALA A 19 -20.53 -4.94 0.23
C ALA A 19 -20.89 -4.21 -1.07
N ILE A 20 -20.09 -3.22 -1.42
CA ILE A 20 -20.19 -2.43 -2.65
C ILE A 20 -19.15 -2.95 -3.63
N THR A 21 -19.60 -3.49 -4.76
CA THR A 21 -18.76 -4.24 -5.69
C THR A 21 -18.71 -3.62 -7.09
N ARG A 22 -19.66 -2.72 -7.43
CA ARG A 22 -19.70 -2.06 -8.73
C ARG A 22 -18.80 -0.83 -8.75
N HIS A 23 -18.02 -0.69 -9.81
CA HIS A 23 -17.10 0.42 -10.01
C HIS A 23 -17.79 1.79 -9.90
N ALA A 24 -18.93 1.97 -10.56
CA ALA A 24 -19.67 3.23 -10.57
C ALA A 24 -20.12 3.67 -9.17
N ASP A 25 -20.64 2.72 -8.35
CA ASP A 25 -21.11 3.00 -7.01
C ASP A 25 -19.95 3.39 -6.09
N ILE A 26 -18.80 2.70 -6.21
CA ILE A 26 -17.60 3.02 -5.42
C ILE A 26 -17.06 4.40 -5.78
N VAL A 27 -17.04 4.76 -7.07
CA VAL A 27 -16.62 6.09 -7.52
C VAL A 27 -17.57 7.17 -7.02
N GLU A 28 -18.89 6.93 -7.07
CA GLU A 28 -19.88 7.87 -6.53
C GLU A 28 -19.68 8.09 -5.03
N MET A 29 -19.60 7.02 -4.23
CA MET A 29 -19.41 7.11 -2.78
C MET A 29 -18.11 7.82 -2.40
N SER A 30 -17.02 7.54 -3.10
CA SER A 30 -15.71 8.12 -2.83
C SER A 30 -15.64 9.63 -3.11
N ARG A 31 -16.50 10.14 -3.99
CA ARG A 31 -16.60 11.57 -4.32
C ARG A 31 -17.47 12.38 -3.35
N ARG A 32 -18.14 11.71 -2.43
CA ARG A 32 -19.07 12.32 -1.47
C ARG A 32 -18.64 12.00 -0.03
N PRO A 33 -17.42 12.46 0.38
CA PRO A 33 -16.86 12.16 1.69
C PRO A 33 -17.71 12.70 2.85
N GLU A 34 -18.48 13.75 2.62
CA GLU A 34 -19.42 14.34 3.60
C GLU A 34 -20.57 13.38 3.92
N VAL A 35 -20.96 12.51 2.96
CA VAL A 35 -22.01 11.50 3.11
C VAL A 35 -21.43 10.14 3.49
N PHE A 36 -20.26 9.80 2.98
CA PHE A 36 -19.56 8.52 3.17
C PHE A 36 -18.24 8.75 3.90
N CYS A 37 -18.32 8.97 5.22
CA CYS A 37 -17.20 9.40 6.03
C CYS A 37 -16.18 8.26 6.30
N SER A 38 -14.93 8.67 6.52
CA SER A 38 -13.81 7.78 6.84
C SER A 38 -13.51 7.72 8.34
N GLY A 39 -13.85 8.79 9.08
CA GLY A 39 -13.49 8.93 10.50
C GLY A 39 -14.18 7.93 11.43
N GLN A 40 -15.25 7.26 10.98
CA GLN A 40 -15.91 6.21 11.72
C GLN A 40 -15.44 4.79 11.37
N GLY A 41 -14.34 4.67 10.62
CA GLY A 41 -13.72 3.41 10.23
C GLY A 41 -13.41 3.39 8.73
N ALA A 42 -12.14 3.40 8.38
CA ALA A 42 -11.68 3.35 7.01
C ALA A 42 -10.98 2.02 6.71
N VAL A 43 -10.16 1.53 7.63
CA VAL A 43 -9.28 0.37 7.50
C VAL A 43 -9.72 -0.82 8.35
N SER A 44 -10.88 -0.75 8.98
CA SER A 44 -11.48 -1.82 9.79
C SER A 44 -12.97 -1.92 9.52
N ILE A 45 -13.50 -3.14 9.36
CA ILE A 45 -14.94 -3.40 9.27
C ILE A 45 -15.58 -3.23 10.65
N GLN A 46 -14.91 -3.70 11.69
CA GLN A 46 -15.35 -3.53 13.07
C GLN A 46 -15.16 -2.07 13.51
N ASP A 47 -16.00 -1.64 14.44
CA ASP A 47 -15.85 -0.34 15.06
C ASP A 47 -14.71 -0.38 16.07
N MET A 48 -13.68 0.40 15.78
CA MET A 48 -12.53 0.59 16.66
C MET A 48 -12.69 1.89 17.46
N PRO A 49 -12.13 1.96 18.69
CA PRO A 49 -12.05 3.23 19.38
C PRO A 49 -11.39 4.29 18.48
N PRO A 50 -11.94 5.52 18.37
CA PRO A 50 -11.43 6.56 17.47
C PRO A 50 -9.91 6.80 17.59
N VAL A 51 -9.39 6.76 18.84
CA VAL A 51 -7.94 6.92 19.09
C VAL A 51 -7.12 5.81 18.42
N MET A 52 -7.57 4.57 18.45
CA MET A 52 -6.90 3.45 17.77
C MET A 52 -7.00 3.58 16.25
N SER A 53 -8.20 3.92 15.75
CA SER A 53 -8.42 4.11 14.31
C SER A 53 -7.51 5.21 13.74
N GLU A 54 -7.37 6.32 14.45
CA GLU A 54 -6.47 7.42 14.05
C GLU A 54 -5.00 7.07 14.26
N PHE A 55 -4.65 6.33 15.32
CA PHE A 55 -3.27 5.93 15.59
C PHE A 55 -2.69 5.06 14.47
N PHE A 56 -3.46 4.10 13.95
CA PHE A 56 -3.01 3.23 12.87
C PHE A 56 -3.33 3.78 11.47
N GLY A 57 -4.44 4.49 11.30
CA GLY A 57 -4.91 4.97 10.02
C GLY A 57 -4.49 6.39 9.66
N SER A 58 -4.06 7.19 10.65
CA SER A 58 -3.73 8.60 10.42
C SER A 58 -4.84 9.32 9.64
N PHE A 59 -4.48 10.14 8.66
CA PHE A 59 -5.46 10.88 7.85
C PHE A 59 -6.38 10.00 6.98
N ILE A 60 -6.07 8.71 6.75
CA ILE A 60 -6.99 7.79 6.08
C ILE A 60 -8.26 7.57 6.91
N SER A 61 -8.13 7.60 8.25
CA SER A 61 -9.22 7.47 9.22
C SER A 61 -9.73 8.83 9.74
N MET A 62 -9.67 9.86 8.89
CA MET A 62 -10.14 11.20 9.22
C MET A 62 -11.00 11.76 8.09
N ASP A 63 -11.85 12.71 8.45
CA ASP A 63 -12.63 13.52 7.52
C ASP A 63 -12.23 15.02 7.62
N ASP A 64 -12.68 15.82 6.68
CA ASP A 64 -12.44 17.27 6.71
C ASP A 64 -13.14 17.92 7.92
N PRO A 65 -12.53 18.94 8.51
CA PRO A 65 -11.33 19.67 8.06
C PRO A 65 -9.99 19.04 8.49
N ARG A 66 -10.00 18.04 9.40
CA ARG A 66 -8.77 17.45 9.96
C ARG A 66 -7.96 16.68 8.91
N HIS A 67 -8.65 15.91 8.05
CA HIS A 67 -8.02 15.22 6.92
C HIS A 67 -7.29 16.21 6.01
N ALA A 68 -7.97 17.26 5.53
CA ALA A 68 -7.37 18.25 4.62
C ALA A 68 -6.16 18.95 5.25
N ARG A 69 -6.24 19.30 6.55
CA ARG A 69 -5.14 19.89 7.30
C ARG A 69 -3.92 18.96 7.31
N LEU A 70 -4.08 17.74 7.80
CA LEU A 70 -2.98 16.80 7.98
C LEU A 70 -2.36 16.40 6.63
N ARG A 71 -3.21 16.04 5.67
CA ARG A 71 -2.77 15.72 4.30
C ARG A 71 -2.07 16.91 3.64
N GLY A 72 -2.53 18.13 3.90
CA GLY A 72 -1.92 19.35 3.39
C GLY A 72 -0.49 19.57 3.92
N ILE A 73 -0.27 19.37 5.22
CA ILE A 73 1.06 19.47 5.84
C ILE A 73 2.00 18.42 5.22
N VAL A 74 1.55 17.17 5.20
CA VAL A 74 2.31 16.05 4.64
C VAL A 74 2.64 16.27 3.17
N SER A 75 1.66 16.65 2.34
CA SER A 75 1.87 16.86 0.90
C SER A 75 2.89 17.96 0.60
N ARG A 76 2.97 19.00 1.43
CA ARG A 76 3.97 20.07 1.28
C ARG A 76 5.39 19.62 1.63
N ALA A 77 5.55 18.60 2.47
CA ALA A 77 6.85 18.00 2.74
C ALA A 77 7.42 17.23 1.53
N PHE A 78 6.55 16.76 0.62
CA PHE A 78 6.91 16.15 -0.66
C PHE A 78 7.14 17.21 -1.75
N THR A 79 8.20 17.99 -1.62
CA THR A 79 8.56 19.00 -2.62
C THR A 79 8.95 18.35 -3.96
N PRO A 80 8.83 19.08 -5.11
CA PRO A 80 9.28 18.57 -6.41
C PRO A 80 10.75 18.10 -6.40
N LYS A 81 11.64 18.82 -5.69
CA LYS A 81 13.04 18.43 -5.54
C LYS A 81 13.16 17.05 -4.86
N ARG A 82 12.52 16.87 -3.70
CA ARG A 82 12.54 15.58 -2.99
C ARG A 82 11.94 14.45 -3.83
N LEU A 83 10.84 14.72 -4.54
CA LEU A 83 10.27 13.71 -5.43
C LEU A 83 11.28 13.29 -6.51
N THR A 84 12.02 14.22 -7.09
CA THR A 84 13.08 13.90 -8.07
C THR A 84 14.17 13.04 -7.43
N GLU A 85 14.67 13.42 -6.27
CA GLU A 85 15.70 12.67 -5.53
C GLU A 85 15.23 11.24 -5.16
N VAL A 86 13.98 11.10 -4.73
CA VAL A 86 13.38 9.78 -4.43
C VAL A 86 13.26 8.93 -5.70
N LEU A 87 12.87 9.54 -6.83
CA LEU A 87 12.75 8.83 -8.11
C LEU A 87 14.12 8.36 -8.64
N GLU A 88 15.17 9.17 -8.48
CA GLU A 88 16.55 8.79 -8.79
C GLU A 88 17.08 7.70 -7.84
N SER A 89 16.74 7.81 -6.54
CA SER A 89 17.08 6.80 -5.54
C SER A 89 16.42 5.45 -5.87
N ALA A 90 15.19 5.46 -6.39
CA ALA A 90 14.48 4.24 -6.77
C ALA A 90 15.22 3.43 -7.85
N GLU A 91 15.83 4.10 -8.84
CA GLU A 91 16.64 3.41 -9.87
C GLU A 91 17.87 2.76 -9.26
N ARG A 92 18.61 3.50 -8.44
CA ARG A 92 19.80 3.00 -7.75
C ARG A 92 19.48 1.82 -6.84
N ILE A 93 18.39 1.93 -6.04
CA ILE A 93 17.97 0.87 -5.12
C ILE A 93 17.49 -0.36 -5.88
N ALA A 94 16.75 -0.21 -6.98
CA ALA A 94 16.35 -1.34 -7.82
C ALA A 94 17.56 -2.12 -8.34
N THR A 95 18.61 -1.41 -8.80
CA THR A 95 19.86 -2.02 -9.22
C THR A 95 20.55 -2.74 -8.05
N GLU A 96 20.63 -2.12 -6.85
CA GLU A 96 21.21 -2.71 -5.63
C GLU A 96 20.47 -4.01 -5.26
N VAL A 97 19.14 -4.01 -5.26
CA VAL A 97 18.32 -5.18 -4.92
C VAL A 97 18.58 -6.34 -5.89
N VAL A 98 18.62 -6.06 -7.20
CA VAL A 98 18.89 -7.10 -8.20
C VAL A 98 20.34 -7.59 -8.13
N ASP A 99 21.31 -6.70 -7.90
CA ASP A 99 22.71 -7.09 -7.70
C ASP A 99 22.93 -8.05 -6.55
N ASP A 100 22.19 -7.91 -5.46
CA ASP A 100 22.29 -8.75 -4.25
C ASP A 100 21.83 -10.20 -4.48
N VAL A 101 21.05 -10.44 -5.52
CA VAL A 101 20.48 -11.76 -5.81
C VAL A 101 20.99 -12.37 -7.12
N ALA A 102 21.57 -11.57 -8.03
CA ALA A 102 21.84 -11.95 -9.41
C ALA A 102 22.74 -13.20 -9.58
N ASP A 103 23.57 -13.56 -8.61
CA ASP A 103 24.46 -14.73 -8.64
C ASP A 103 23.89 -15.98 -7.95
N ARG A 104 22.66 -15.91 -7.36
CA ARG A 104 22.06 -17.00 -6.58
C ARG A 104 21.39 -18.08 -7.46
N GLY A 105 20.68 -17.66 -8.52
CA GLY A 105 19.93 -18.53 -9.43
C GLY A 105 18.54 -18.95 -8.92
N GLU A 106 18.28 -18.81 -7.63
CA GLU A 106 16.97 -19.02 -6.98
C GLU A 106 16.76 -18.00 -5.86
N VAL A 107 15.52 -17.59 -5.68
CA VAL A 107 15.12 -16.59 -4.66
C VAL A 107 13.70 -16.83 -4.20
N ASP A 108 13.37 -16.32 -3.01
CA ASP A 108 12.00 -15.92 -2.72
C ASP A 108 11.77 -14.51 -3.28
N PHE A 109 11.07 -14.44 -4.40
CA PHE A 109 10.89 -13.16 -5.10
C PHE A 109 10.22 -12.08 -4.23
N THR A 110 9.26 -12.47 -3.41
CA THR A 110 8.57 -11.54 -2.51
C THR A 110 9.53 -10.98 -1.47
N ILE A 111 10.30 -11.83 -0.81
CA ILE A 111 11.19 -11.44 0.30
C ILE A 111 12.47 -10.79 -0.22
N ASP A 112 13.13 -11.44 -1.18
CA ASP A 112 14.47 -11.04 -1.62
C ASP A 112 14.47 -9.86 -2.59
N ILE A 113 13.35 -9.60 -3.28
CA ILE A 113 13.25 -8.57 -4.33
C ILE A 113 12.09 -7.60 -4.07
N ALA A 114 10.84 -8.08 -4.11
CA ALA A 114 9.67 -7.20 -4.16
C ALA A 114 9.47 -6.37 -2.88
N ALA A 115 9.76 -6.93 -1.69
CA ALA A 115 9.65 -6.21 -0.42
C ALA A 115 10.80 -5.22 -0.20
N ARG A 116 11.98 -5.50 -0.76
CA ARG A 116 13.18 -4.71 -0.47
C ARG A 116 13.15 -3.33 -1.12
N LEU A 117 12.67 -3.23 -2.37
CA LEU A 117 12.68 -1.96 -3.08
C LEU A 117 11.87 -0.88 -2.36
N PRO A 118 10.55 -1.05 -2.12
CA PRO A 118 9.74 -0.01 -1.48
C PRO A 118 10.21 0.28 -0.05
N MET A 119 10.66 -0.74 0.68
CA MET A 119 11.17 -0.57 2.04
C MET A 119 12.42 0.31 2.05
N LEU A 120 13.41 0.03 1.22
CA LEU A 120 14.65 0.80 1.16
C LEU A 120 14.40 2.26 0.72
N ILE A 121 13.47 2.48 -0.21
CA ILE A 121 13.09 3.82 -0.66
C ILE A 121 12.45 4.62 0.47
N ILE A 122 11.51 4.00 1.22
CA ILE A 122 10.85 4.66 2.35
C ILE A 122 11.87 5.00 3.45
N MET A 123 12.79 4.07 3.76
CA MET A 123 13.81 4.28 4.79
C MET A 123 14.78 5.39 4.40
N ASP A 124 15.26 5.41 3.16
CA ASP A 124 16.12 6.48 2.62
C ASP A 124 15.39 7.83 2.69
N MET A 125 14.14 7.88 2.22
CA MET A 125 13.32 9.10 2.21
C MET A 125 13.09 9.67 3.61
N LEU A 126 12.87 8.79 4.60
CA LEU A 126 12.66 9.16 5.99
C LEU A 126 13.96 9.48 6.74
N GLY A 127 15.12 9.14 6.16
CA GLY A 127 16.41 9.29 6.83
C GLY A 127 16.60 8.33 8.02
N ILE A 128 16.00 7.13 7.93
CA ILE A 128 16.12 6.10 8.95
C ILE A 128 17.52 5.46 8.85
N PRO A 129 18.24 5.28 9.97
CA PRO A 129 19.52 4.58 9.94
C PRO A 129 19.38 3.14 9.47
N ARG A 130 20.31 2.66 8.65
CA ARG A 130 20.29 1.27 8.10
C ARG A 130 20.20 0.20 9.19
N SER A 131 20.74 0.45 10.38
CA SER A 131 20.64 -0.45 11.54
C SER A 131 19.21 -0.65 12.06
N GLN A 132 18.26 0.19 11.66
CA GLN A 132 16.85 0.12 12.07
C GLN A 132 15.95 -0.53 11.01
N TYR A 133 16.47 -0.85 9.82
CA TYR A 133 15.65 -1.32 8.70
C TYR A 133 14.90 -2.61 9.02
N ASP A 134 15.61 -3.63 9.52
CA ASP A 134 14.99 -4.92 9.89
C ASP A 134 13.94 -4.75 11.01
N PHE A 135 14.22 -3.87 11.96
CA PHE A 135 13.26 -3.55 13.02
C PHE A 135 11.98 -2.93 12.45
N VAL A 136 12.08 -1.90 11.60
CA VAL A 136 10.89 -1.24 11.01
C VAL A 136 10.13 -2.22 10.12
N LEU A 137 10.83 -3.04 9.32
CA LEU A 137 10.20 -4.07 8.49
C LEU A 137 9.41 -5.07 9.34
N ALA A 138 10.01 -5.57 10.42
CA ALA A 138 9.35 -6.52 11.32
C ALA A 138 8.08 -5.92 11.95
N GLN A 139 8.14 -4.65 12.43
CA GLN A 139 6.96 -3.98 13.01
C GLN A 139 5.87 -3.72 11.95
N SER A 140 6.25 -3.27 10.75
CA SER A 140 5.27 -3.00 9.69
C SER A 140 4.58 -4.27 9.18
N ASN A 141 5.29 -5.39 9.11
CA ASN A 141 4.68 -6.69 8.79
C ASN A 141 3.62 -7.08 9.82
N VAL A 142 3.87 -6.90 11.13
CA VAL A 142 2.89 -7.17 12.18
C VAL A 142 1.64 -6.27 12.04
N VAL A 143 1.81 -4.99 11.70
CA VAL A 143 0.68 -4.06 11.51
C VAL A 143 -0.22 -4.45 10.34
N LEU A 144 0.32 -5.06 9.28
CA LEU A 144 -0.44 -5.43 8.08
C LEU A 144 -0.68 -6.92 7.89
N ALA A 145 -0.23 -7.74 8.85
CA ALA A 145 -0.26 -9.21 8.75
C ALA A 145 -1.68 -9.80 8.62
N GLY A 146 -2.73 -9.02 8.93
CA GLY A 146 -4.08 -9.57 8.98
C GLY A 146 -4.22 -10.62 10.07
N ALA A 147 -4.48 -11.87 9.68
CA ALA A 147 -4.54 -13.03 10.59
C ALA A 147 -3.46 -14.08 10.29
N ASP A 148 -2.40 -13.70 9.59
CA ASP A 148 -1.37 -14.66 9.14
C ASP A 148 -0.50 -15.14 10.31
N PRO A 149 -0.46 -16.45 10.59
CA PRO A 149 0.26 -17.02 11.74
C PRO A 149 1.79 -16.93 11.61
N GLU A 150 2.33 -16.57 10.46
CA GLU A 150 3.76 -16.32 10.29
C GLU A 150 4.21 -15.03 10.98
N PHE A 151 3.32 -14.03 11.03
CA PHE A 151 3.63 -12.71 11.56
C PHE A 151 2.97 -12.43 12.92
N LEU A 152 1.91 -13.15 13.23
CA LEU A 152 1.10 -12.92 14.43
C LEU A 152 0.85 -14.21 15.21
N PRO A 153 0.84 -14.15 16.53
CA PRO A 153 0.47 -15.30 17.34
C PRO A 153 -0.99 -15.71 17.08
N PRO A 154 -1.30 -17.02 17.18
CA PRO A 154 -2.65 -17.51 16.90
C PRO A 154 -3.67 -17.15 17.98
N ASP A 155 -3.22 -16.82 19.21
CA ASP A 155 -4.09 -16.35 20.27
C ASP A 155 -4.49 -14.88 20.04
N MET A 156 -5.78 -14.58 20.06
CA MET A 156 -6.31 -13.26 19.76
C MET A 156 -5.86 -12.17 20.75
N ALA A 157 -5.72 -12.50 22.03
CA ALA A 157 -5.28 -11.51 23.03
C ALA A 157 -3.78 -11.19 22.85
N GLU A 158 -2.98 -12.19 22.53
CA GLU A 158 -1.57 -12.00 22.16
C GLU A 158 -1.43 -11.22 20.83
N TRP A 159 -2.31 -11.51 19.86
CA TRP A 159 -2.39 -10.79 18.59
C TRP A 159 -2.65 -9.29 18.79
N VAL A 160 -3.68 -8.91 19.58
CA VAL A 160 -3.98 -7.51 19.89
C VAL A 160 -2.80 -6.83 20.58
N GLY A 161 -2.15 -7.55 21.51
CA GLY A 161 -0.94 -7.07 22.19
C GLY A 161 0.23 -6.83 21.25
N ALA A 162 0.51 -7.77 20.35
CA ALA A 162 1.58 -7.68 19.36
C ALA A 162 1.34 -6.51 18.38
N PHE A 163 0.11 -6.38 17.89
CA PHE A 163 -0.31 -5.30 17.00
C PHE A 163 -0.13 -3.90 17.65
N ALA A 164 -0.63 -3.74 18.89
CA ALA A 164 -0.49 -2.49 19.63
C ALA A 164 0.98 -2.16 19.93
N MET A 165 1.78 -3.17 20.29
CA MET A 165 3.21 -3.00 20.54
C MET A 165 3.97 -2.60 19.28
N ALA A 166 3.67 -3.20 18.14
CA ALA A 166 4.30 -2.85 16.88
C ALA A 166 4.07 -1.39 16.50
N GLY A 167 2.82 -0.91 16.58
CA GLY A 167 2.51 0.50 16.36
C GLY A 167 3.23 1.42 17.35
N THR A 168 3.26 1.06 18.64
CA THR A 168 3.95 1.83 19.68
C THR A 168 5.45 1.92 19.40
N ASN A 169 6.09 0.81 19.03
CA ASN A 169 7.52 0.76 18.70
C ASN A 169 7.86 1.68 17.52
N LEU A 170 7.04 1.68 16.48
CA LEU A 170 7.19 2.59 15.33
C LEU A 170 7.02 4.06 15.72
N ALA A 171 6.01 4.37 16.56
CA ALA A 171 5.78 5.72 17.04
C ALA A 171 6.94 6.24 17.91
N LEU A 172 7.49 5.41 18.78
CA LEU A 172 8.66 5.77 19.61
C LEU A 172 9.88 6.03 18.74
N LEU A 173 10.18 5.17 17.77
CA LEU A 173 11.30 5.36 16.86
C LEU A 173 11.24 6.71 16.14
N VAL A 174 10.08 7.07 15.57
CA VAL A 174 9.98 8.36 14.87
C VAL A 174 10.05 9.55 15.82
N GLN A 175 9.60 9.42 17.06
CA GLN A 175 9.73 10.49 18.07
C GLN A 175 11.19 10.73 18.45
N GLU A 176 11.99 9.67 18.59
CA GLU A 176 13.44 9.77 18.82
C GLU A 176 14.15 10.45 17.64
N LEU A 177 13.86 10.01 16.41
CA LEU A 177 14.40 10.62 15.19
C LEU A 177 13.95 12.09 15.06
N ALA A 178 12.70 12.38 15.37
CA ALA A 178 12.16 13.75 15.34
C ALA A 178 12.85 14.68 16.34
N ALA A 179 13.18 14.19 17.55
CA ALA A 179 13.93 14.95 18.54
C ALA A 179 15.34 15.30 18.01
N GLU A 180 16.04 14.31 17.46
CA GLU A 180 17.34 14.50 16.83
C GLU A 180 17.28 15.52 15.66
N ARG A 181 16.28 15.39 14.78
CA ARG A 181 16.12 16.28 13.60
C ARG A 181 15.73 17.71 13.94
N ARG A 182 15.11 17.96 15.09
CA ARG A 182 14.87 19.33 15.58
C ARG A 182 16.16 20.02 15.98
N GLU A 183 17.12 19.28 16.55
CA GLU A 183 18.43 19.81 16.92
C GLU A 183 19.40 19.86 15.74
N ASN A 184 19.39 18.82 14.92
CA ASN A 184 20.30 18.62 13.79
C ASN A 184 19.50 18.26 12.51
N PRO A 185 18.90 19.26 11.83
CA PRO A 185 18.13 19.02 10.62
C PRO A 185 18.99 18.44 9.50
N THR A 186 18.42 17.47 8.76
CA THR A 186 19.01 16.87 7.57
C THR A 186 18.07 17.05 6.37
N ASP A 187 18.48 16.66 5.17
CA ASP A 187 17.61 16.74 3.99
C ASP A 187 16.72 15.48 3.83
N ASP A 188 16.04 15.05 4.93
CA ASP A 188 15.12 13.94 4.96
C ASP A 188 13.66 14.37 5.21
N LEU A 189 12.72 13.44 5.04
CA LEU A 189 11.30 13.74 5.21
C LEU A 189 10.94 14.01 6.68
N ILE A 190 11.58 13.34 7.64
CA ILE A 190 11.34 13.59 9.07
C ILE A 190 11.72 15.02 9.40
N SER A 191 12.90 15.50 8.97
CA SER A 191 13.31 16.90 9.14
C SER A 191 12.30 17.87 8.55
N ALA A 192 11.78 17.56 7.35
CA ALA A 192 10.77 18.39 6.73
C ALA A 192 9.46 18.44 7.53
N LEU A 193 9.00 17.29 8.02
CA LEU A 193 7.74 17.19 8.77
C LEU A 193 7.82 17.89 10.13
N VAL A 194 8.96 17.77 10.85
CA VAL A 194 9.10 18.39 12.17
C VAL A 194 9.35 19.90 12.09
N THR A 195 9.83 20.42 10.97
CA THR A 195 10.04 21.84 10.70
C THR A 195 8.91 22.48 9.91
N ALA A 196 8.00 21.66 9.33
CA ALA A 196 6.86 22.17 8.59
C ALA A 196 5.99 23.04 9.48
N ASP A 197 5.75 24.27 9.02
CA ASP A 197 4.82 25.21 9.59
C ASP A 197 3.91 25.70 8.47
N VAL A 198 2.62 25.43 8.63
CA VAL A 198 1.60 25.81 7.66
C VAL A 198 0.63 26.74 8.33
N ASP A 199 0.84 28.05 8.17
CA ASP A 199 0.03 29.10 8.78
C ASP A 199 -0.03 28.99 10.34
N GLY A 200 1.07 28.57 10.98
CA GLY A 200 1.18 28.32 12.42
C GLY A 200 0.79 26.89 12.82
N ASP A 201 0.34 26.06 11.89
CA ASP A 201 -0.01 24.67 12.13
C ASP A 201 1.18 23.73 11.90
N ARG A 202 1.42 22.88 12.90
CA ARG A 202 2.48 21.84 12.90
C ARG A 202 1.88 20.48 13.25
N LEU A 203 2.59 19.41 12.88
CA LEU A 203 2.23 18.08 13.37
C LEU A 203 2.50 17.96 14.87
N THR A 204 1.54 17.41 15.62
CA THR A 204 1.81 16.96 16.99
C THR A 204 2.69 15.71 16.98
N PRO A 205 3.33 15.34 18.10
CA PRO A 205 4.07 14.08 18.19
C PRO A 205 3.23 12.85 17.87
N GLU A 206 1.94 12.84 18.26
CA GLU A 206 0.98 11.77 18.00
C GLU A 206 0.63 11.70 16.51
N GLU A 207 0.39 12.85 15.87
CA GLU A 207 0.12 12.93 14.43
C GLU A 207 1.33 12.47 13.60
N LEU A 208 2.55 12.83 14.02
CA LEU A 208 3.78 12.37 13.37
C LEU A 208 3.95 10.86 13.52
N GLY A 209 3.73 10.31 14.74
CA GLY A 209 3.78 8.87 15.02
C GLY A 209 2.79 8.10 14.16
N SER A 210 1.54 8.54 14.15
CA SER A 210 0.47 7.96 13.35
C SER A 210 0.77 8.01 11.84
N PHE A 211 1.26 9.15 11.34
CA PHE A 211 1.64 9.27 9.93
C PHE A 211 2.83 8.37 9.57
N PHE A 212 3.80 8.24 10.45
CA PHE A 212 4.94 7.34 10.24
C PHE A 212 4.51 5.88 10.14
N ILE A 213 3.63 5.41 11.05
CA ILE A 213 3.05 4.07 11.00
C ILE A 213 2.35 3.85 9.66
N LEU A 214 1.49 4.80 9.26
CA LEU A 214 0.80 4.74 7.97
C LEU A 214 1.77 4.66 6.80
N LEU A 215 2.82 5.50 6.78
CA LEU A 215 3.74 5.59 5.64
C LEU A 215 4.55 4.30 5.46
N VAL A 216 5.13 3.77 6.55
CA VAL A 216 5.96 2.56 6.47
C VAL A 216 5.13 1.32 6.17
N SER A 217 3.89 1.27 6.64
CA SER A 217 2.98 0.15 6.39
C SER A 217 2.38 0.22 4.98
N ALA A 218 1.68 1.30 4.64
CA ALA A 218 0.96 1.41 3.37
C ALA A 218 1.88 1.49 2.15
N GLY A 219 3.05 2.14 2.29
CA GLY A 219 3.98 2.32 1.18
C GLY A 219 4.77 1.05 0.83
N ASN A 220 5.08 0.21 1.81
CA ASN A 220 5.82 -1.03 1.57
C ASN A 220 4.93 -2.14 1.03
N GLU A 221 3.90 -2.52 1.78
CA GLU A 221 3.13 -3.74 1.54
C GLU A 221 2.39 -3.71 0.20
N THR A 222 1.81 -2.56 -0.16
CA THR A 222 1.02 -2.45 -1.39
C THR A 222 1.88 -2.52 -2.65
N THR A 223 3.07 -1.91 -2.64
CA THR A 223 4.02 -1.97 -3.75
C THR A 223 4.66 -3.35 -3.86
N ARG A 224 5.04 -3.97 -2.74
CA ARG A 224 5.48 -5.38 -2.68
C ARG A 224 4.45 -6.30 -3.33
N THR A 225 3.19 -6.16 -2.95
CA THR A 225 2.07 -6.93 -3.50
C THR A 225 1.92 -6.72 -5.00
N ALA A 226 1.97 -5.47 -5.49
CA ALA A 226 1.86 -5.18 -6.92
C ALA A 226 3.01 -5.79 -7.72
N ILE A 227 4.26 -5.70 -7.23
CA ILE A 227 5.44 -6.28 -7.90
C ILE A 227 5.35 -7.82 -7.91
N SER A 228 4.96 -8.45 -6.79
CA SER A 228 4.83 -9.90 -6.70
C SER A 228 3.76 -10.46 -7.63
N HIS A 229 2.56 -9.86 -7.62
CA HIS A 229 1.49 -10.22 -8.56
C HIS A 229 1.85 -9.90 -10.01
N GLY A 230 2.65 -8.86 -10.25
CA GLY A 230 3.13 -8.51 -11.57
C GLY A 230 4.01 -9.61 -12.17
N LEU A 231 4.99 -10.13 -11.42
CA LEU A 231 5.81 -11.25 -11.89
C LEU A 231 4.98 -12.53 -12.07
N LEU A 232 4.10 -12.85 -11.12
CA LEU A 232 3.20 -14.01 -11.23
C LEU A 232 2.35 -13.93 -12.49
N ALA A 233 1.66 -12.80 -12.72
CA ALA A 233 0.84 -12.60 -13.91
C ALA A 233 1.65 -12.68 -15.21
N LEU A 234 2.86 -12.12 -15.25
CA LEU A 234 3.74 -12.19 -16.43
C LEU A 234 4.26 -13.61 -16.69
N SER A 235 4.44 -14.41 -15.64
CA SER A 235 4.82 -15.83 -15.76
C SER A 235 3.65 -16.67 -16.29
N GLU A 236 2.43 -16.39 -15.85
CA GLU A 236 1.20 -17.04 -16.35
C GLU A 236 0.81 -16.58 -17.76
N HIS A 237 1.28 -15.41 -18.20
CA HIS A 237 0.97 -14.81 -19.50
C HIS A 237 2.25 -14.49 -20.32
N PRO A 238 3.01 -15.51 -20.77
CA PRO A 238 4.33 -15.32 -21.40
C PRO A 238 4.27 -14.46 -22.66
N GLY A 239 3.15 -14.45 -23.40
CA GLY A 239 2.94 -13.56 -24.53
C GLY A 239 2.88 -12.07 -24.15
N GLN A 240 2.30 -11.75 -23.00
CA GLN A 240 2.26 -10.39 -22.48
C GLN A 240 3.64 -9.94 -21.96
N ARG A 241 4.36 -10.87 -21.31
CA ARG A 241 5.74 -10.64 -20.89
C ARG A 241 6.64 -10.33 -22.10
N ALA A 242 6.64 -11.18 -23.11
CA ALA A 242 7.42 -11.00 -24.32
C ALA A 242 7.09 -9.66 -25.04
N ARG A 243 5.81 -9.31 -25.09
CA ARG A 243 5.34 -8.03 -25.64
C ARG A 243 5.88 -6.83 -24.89
N TRP A 244 5.87 -6.87 -23.56
CA TRP A 244 6.40 -5.77 -22.74
C TRP A 244 7.93 -5.67 -22.84
N MET A 245 8.62 -6.80 -22.76
CA MET A 245 10.10 -6.82 -22.93
C MET A 245 10.55 -6.28 -24.30
N ALA A 246 9.80 -6.55 -25.36
CA ALA A 246 10.14 -6.10 -26.73
C ALA A 246 10.00 -4.56 -26.91
N ASP A 247 9.16 -3.90 -26.12
CA ASP A 247 8.90 -2.46 -26.24
C ASP A 247 8.58 -1.88 -24.85
N PHE A 248 9.59 -1.99 -23.96
CA PHE A 248 9.42 -1.71 -22.54
C PHE A 248 8.93 -0.29 -22.27
N ASP A 249 9.66 0.72 -22.78
CA ASP A 249 9.39 2.12 -22.44
C ASP A 249 8.01 2.59 -22.95
N ARG A 250 7.59 2.14 -24.11
CA ARG A 250 6.27 2.47 -24.65
C ARG A 250 5.14 1.81 -23.87
N LEU A 251 5.34 0.59 -23.41
CA LEU A 251 4.29 -0.18 -22.71
C LEU A 251 4.32 -0.01 -21.19
N ALA A 252 5.42 0.46 -20.60
CA ALA A 252 5.52 0.61 -19.15
C ALA A 252 4.36 1.43 -18.54
N PRO A 253 3.89 2.54 -19.11
CA PRO A 253 2.77 3.29 -18.54
C PRO A 253 1.47 2.47 -18.43
N THR A 254 1.14 1.67 -19.46
CA THR A 254 -0.07 0.83 -19.46
C THR A 254 0.12 -0.47 -18.69
N ALA A 255 1.31 -1.07 -18.77
CA ALA A 255 1.62 -2.32 -18.07
C ALA A 255 1.60 -2.15 -16.54
N VAL A 256 2.10 -1.04 -16.02
CA VAL A 256 2.07 -0.73 -14.59
C VAL A 256 0.64 -0.53 -14.10
N GLU A 257 -0.20 0.22 -14.83
CA GLU A 257 -1.62 0.36 -14.47
C GLU A 257 -2.34 -1.01 -14.51
N GLU A 258 -2.03 -1.87 -15.48
CA GLU A 258 -2.62 -3.20 -15.55
C GLU A 258 -2.16 -4.11 -14.40
N ILE A 259 -0.89 -4.03 -13.99
CA ILE A 259 -0.39 -4.73 -12.79
C ILE A 259 -1.17 -4.27 -11.54
N VAL A 260 -1.35 -2.96 -11.35
CA VAL A 260 -2.08 -2.44 -10.19
C VAL A 260 -3.57 -2.83 -10.24
N ARG A 261 -4.21 -2.79 -11.42
CA ARG A 261 -5.58 -3.28 -11.60
C ARG A 261 -5.69 -4.76 -11.24
N TRP A 262 -4.77 -5.57 -11.77
CA TRP A 262 -4.75 -7.04 -11.59
C TRP A 262 -4.49 -7.43 -10.16
N ALA A 263 -3.48 -6.86 -9.55
CA ALA A 263 -3.13 -7.12 -8.16
C ALA A 263 -4.19 -6.59 -7.18
N SER A 264 -4.75 -5.41 -7.42
CA SER A 264 -5.63 -4.71 -6.47
C SER A 264 -5.11 -4.88 -5.04
N PRO A 265 -3.93 -4.29 -4.69
CA PRO A 265 -3.21 -4.60 -3.45
C PRO A 265 -4.04 -4.40 -2.19
N VAL A 266 -4.82 -3.32 -2.12
CA VAL A 266 -5.85 -3.11 -1.10
C VAL A 266 -7.15 -3.69 -1.63
N ILE A 267 -7.71 -4.68 -0.90
CA ILE A 267 -8.93 -5.37 -1.31
C ILE A 267 -10.14 -4.46 -1.16
N TRP A 268 -10.23 -3.75 -0.03
CA TRP A 268 -11.37 -2.90 0.30
C TRP A 268 -10.98 -1.70 1.17
N MET A 269 -11.87 -0.73 1.23
CA MET A 269 -11.92 0.34 2.25
C MET A 269 -13.34 0.50 2.75
N ARG A 270 -13.53 0.80 4.04
CA ARG A 270 -14.83 1.08 4.62
C ARG A 270 -15.15 2.57 4.55
N ARG A 271 -16.46 2.87 4.48
CA ARG A 271 -17.05 4.17 4.79
C ARG A 271 -18.27 3.96 5.69
N THR A 272 -18.66 5.01 6.38
CA THR A 272 -19.90 5.03 7.17
C THR A 272 -20.80 6.13 6.65
N VAL A 273 -22.07 5.81 6.48
CA VAL A 273 -23.08 6.75 5.96
C VAL A 273 -23.45 7.76 7.05
N THR A 274 -23.49 9.05 6.74
CA THR A 274 -23.77 10.13 7.69
C THR A 274 -25.21 10.67 7.60
N GLU A 275 -25.84 10.55 6.43
CA GLU A 275 -27.21 11.00 6.18
C GLU A 275 -27.94 10.04 5.24
N PRO A 276 -29.30 10.05 5.19
CA PRO A 276 -30.03 9.18 4.27
C PRO A 276 -29.64 9.46 2.81
N VAL A 277 -29.29 8.40 2.08
CA VAL A 277 -28.84 8.49 0.69
C VAL A 277 -29.21 7.26 -0.10
N GLU A 278 -29.39 7.43 -1.41
CA GLU A 278 -29.58 6.33 -2.34
C GLU A 278 -28.39 6.26 -3.31
N VAL A 279 -27.80 5.07 -3.47
CA VAL A 279 -26.76 4.79 -4.46
C VAL A 279 -27.07 3.47 -5.15
N GLY A 280 -26.99 3.47 -6.47
CA GLY A 280 -27.24 2.28 -7.27
C GLY A 280 -28.64 1.69 -7.11
N GLY A 281 -29.65 2.49 -6.75
CA GLY A 281 -31.01 2.08 -6.47
C GLY A 281 -31.22 1.43 -5.12
N HIS A 282 -30.23 1.51 -4.19
CA HIS A 282 -30.37 1.02 -2.82
C HIS A 282 -30.33 2.20 -1.84
N PRO A 283 -31.34 2.29 -0.93
CA PRO A 283 -31.33 3.29 0.14
C PRO A 283 -30.41 2.88 1.29
N PHE A 284 -29.64 3.84 1.79
CA PHE A 284 -28.79 3.69 2.97
C PHE A 284 -29.22 4.67 4.05
N ALA A 285 -29.12 4.24 5.30
CA ALA A 285 -29.42 5.03 6.49
C ALA A 285 -28.13 5.52 7.19
N PRO A 286 -28.18 6.60 7.97
CA PRO A 286 -27.08 7.03 8.81
C PRO A 286 -26.60 5.89 9.74
N GLY A 287 -25.28 5.68 9.79
CA GLY A 287 -24.66 4.58 10.55
C GLY A 287 -24.42 3.32 9.73
N ASP A 288 -25.03 3.18 8.55
CA ASP A 288 -24.75 2.03 7.67
C ASP A 288 -23.26 2.00 7.28
N LYS A 289 -22.66 0.82 7.43
CA LYS A 289 -21.31 0.55 6.98
C LYS A 289 -21.32 0.10 5.52
N VAL A 290 -20.55 0.75 4.67
CA VAL A 290 -20.34 0.37 3.28
C VAL A 290 -18.87 0.02 3.07
N VAL A 291 -18.60 -1.21 2.59
CA VAL A 291 -17.26 -1.71 2.32
C VAL A 291 -17.06 -1.73 0.81
N LEU A 292 -16.15 -0.91 0.33
CA LEU A 292 -15.86 -0.64 -1.08
C LEU A 292 -14.84 -1.64 -1.60
N PHE A 293 -15.26 -2.71 -2.27
CA PHE A 293 -14.38 -3.78 -2.76
C PHE A 293 -13.70 -3.40 -4.08
N TYR A 294 -12.47 -2.90 -3.99
CA TYR A 294 -11.69 -2.44 -5.14
C TYR A 294 -11.31 -3.57 -6.11
N ASN A 295 -10.99 -4.75 -5.57
CA ASN A 295 -10.68 -5.91 -6.40
C ASN A 295 -11.86 -6.36 -7.29
N SER A 296 -13.09 -6.25 -6.78
CA SER A 296 -14.30 -6.50 -7.56
C SER A 296 -14.53 -5.41 -8.61
N ALA A 297 -14.44 -4.14 -8.20
CA ALA A 297 -14.61 -3.00 -9.11
C ALA A 297 -13.59 -2.98 -10.25
N ASN A 298 -12.35 -3.40 -9.98
CA ASN A 298 -11.28 -3.53 -10.99
C ASN A 298 -11.52 -4.69 -11.97
N ARG A 299 -12.59 -5.46 -11.77
CA ARG A 299 -13.05 -6.55 -12.64
C ARG A 299 -14.51 -6.36 -13.08
N ASP A 300 -15.06 -5.16 -12.95
CA ASP A 300 -16.43 -4.83 -13.32
C ASP A 300 -16.57 -4.87 -14.86
N GLU A 301 -17.37 -5.80 -15.37
CA GLU A 301 -17.63 -6.00 -16.81
C GLU A 301 -18.36 -4.81 -17.46
N ALA A 302 -19.00 -3.96 -16.66
CA ALA A 302 -19.59 -2.71 -17.16
C ALA A 302 -18.53 -1.65 -17.51
N VAL A 303 -17.30 -1.81 -17.05
CA VAL A 303 -16.20 -0.85 -17.20
C VAL A 303 -15.04 -1.44 -18.01
N PHE A 304 -14.71 -2.71 -17.76
CA PHE A 304 -13.56 -3.37 -18.38
C PHE A 304 -14.00 -4.44 -19.37
N THR A 305 -13.60 -4.32 -20.62
CA THR A 305 -13.72 -5.41 -21.60
C THR A 305 -12.74 -6.52 -21.21
N ASP A 306 -13.23 -7.77 -21.16
CA ASP A 306 -12.44 -8.94 -20.74
C ASP A 306 -11.68 -8.69 -19.41
N PRO A 307 -12.38 -8.41 -18.29
CA PRO A 307 -11.75 -7.98 -17.03
C PRO A 307 -10.80 -9.03 -16.43
N TYR A 308 -10.99 -10.30 -16.76
CA TYR A 308 -10.16 -11.43 -16.35
C TYR A 308 -9.01 -11.75 -17.32
N ARG A 309 -8.81 -10.92 -18.34
CA ARG A 309 -7.65 -10.99 -19.22
C ARG A 309 -6.60 -9.99 -18.74
N PHE A 310 -5.39 -10.48 -18.46
CA PHE A 310 -4.23 -9.63 -18.21
C PHE A 310 -3.68 -9.10 -19.54
N ASP A 311 -3.61 -7.78 -19.71
CA ASP A 311 -3.15 -7.12 -20.94
C ASP A 311 -2.28 -5.90 -20.62
N VAL A 312 -0.97 -6.03 -20.83
CA VAL A 312 0.02 -4.95 -20.58
C VAL A 312 -0.20 -3.69 -21.44
N GLY A 313 -1.05 -3.77 -22.44
CA GLY A 313 -1.43 -2.63 -23.27
C GLY A 313 -2.88 -2.20 -23.09
N ARG A 314 -3.54 -2.56 -21.96
CA ARG A 314 -4.93 -2.15 -21.70
C ARG A 314 -5.06 -0.64 -21.67
N ASP A 315 -5.85 -0.10 -22.57
CA ASP A 315 -6.18 1.32 -22.68
C ASP A 315 -7.59 1.48 -23.31
N PRO A 316 -8.56 2.15 -22.67
CA PRO A 316 -8.45 2.76 -21.33
C PRO A 316 -8.38 1.74 -20.18
N ASN A 317 -7.76 2.14 -19.07
CA ASN A 317 -7.66 1.34 -17.85
C ASN A 317 -8.06 2.18 -16.62
N PRO A 318 -9.37 2.49 -16.44
CA PRO A 318 -9.85 3.35 -15.36
C PRO A 318 -9.95 2.60 -14.02
N HIS A 319 -8.92 1.85 -13.65
CA HIS A 319 -8.91 1.12 -12.40
C HIS A 319 -8.86 2.02 -11.16
N ILE A 320 -9.32 1.50 -10.05
CA ILE A 320 -9.34 2.17 -8.76
C ILE A 320 -8.41 1.49 -7.73
N GLY A 321 -7.33 0.85 -8.20
CA GLY A 321 -6.33 0.21 -7.35
C GLY A 321 -5.52 1.18 -6.47
N PHE A 322 -5.53 2.48 -6.81
CA PHE A 322 -5.02 3.57 -5.97
C PHE A 322 -6.12 4.30 -5.18
N GLY A 323 -7.29 3.69 -5.04
CA GLY A 323 -8.50 4.32 -4.55
C GLY A 323 -9.28 5.01 -5.68
N ALA A 324 -10.57 5.18 -5.48
CA ALA A 324 -11.42 5.92 -6.40
C ALA A 324 -11.16 7.45 -6.30
N PRO A 325 -11.55 8.24 -7.31
CA PRO A 325 -11.40 9.70 -7.25
C PRO A 325 -12.09 10.31 -6.02
N GLY A 326 -11.33 11.05 -5.22
CA GLY A 326 -11.80 11.65 -3.97
C GLY A 326 -10.64 12.10 -3.09
N PRO A 327 -10.91 12.65 -1.89
CA PRO A 327 -9.89 13.20 -1.01
C PRO A 327 -8.88 12.13 -0.53
N HIS A 328 -9.28 10.86 -0.47
CA HIS A 328 -8.44 9.74 -0.05
C HIS A 328 -7.72 9.01 -1.20
N PHE A 329 -7.67 9.58 -2.42
CA PHE A 329 -6.82 9.03 -3.48
C PHE A 329 -5.38 8.88 -3.01
N CYS A 330 -4.72 7.77 -3.37
CA CYS A 330 -3.39 7.40 -2.89
C CYS A 330 -2.37 8.54 -3.07
N LEU A 331 -1.75 8.96 -1.96
CA LEU A 331 -0.72 10.01 -1.96
C LEU A 331 0.56 9.53 -2.67
N GLY A 332 0.91 8.26 -2.51
CA GLY A 332 2.11 7.62 -3.07
C GLY A 332 1.96 7.10 -4.50
N ALA A 333 0.82 7.35 -5.18
CA ALA A 333 0.54 6.72 -6.48
C ALA A 333 1.62 6.96 -7.56
N HIS A 334 2.26 8.13 -7.57
CA HIS A 334 3.36 8.43 -8.51
C HIS A 334 4.62 7.64 -8.17
N LEU A 335 4.95 7.53 -6.89
CA LEU A 335 6.10 6.78 -6.42
C LEU A 335 5.94 5.28 -6.70
N ALA A 336 4.80 4.70 -6.34
CA ALA A 336 4.50 3.29 -6.59
C ALA A 336 4.60 2.92 -8.08
N ARG A 337 4.08 3.77 -8.98
CA ARG A 337 4.24 3.58 -10.44
C ARG A 337 5.71 3.56 -10.86
N ARG A 338 6.51 4.45 -10.29
CA ARG A 338 7.95 4.50 -10.57
C ARG A 338 8.65 3.26 -10.04
N GLU A 339 8.39 2.87 -8.81
CA GLU A 339 8.97 1.68 -8.19
C GLU A 339 8.69 0.41 -9.02
N ILE A 340 7.43 0.18 -9.40
CA ILE A 340 7.06 -0.95 -10.25
C ILE A 340 7.79 -0.87 -11.60
N THR A 341 7.84 0.32 -12.22
CA THR A 341 8.51 0.51 -13.51
C THR A 341 10.00 0.18 -13.43
N VAL A 342 10.73 0.74 -12.45
CA VAL A 342 12.19 0.55 -12.36
C VAL A 342 12.52 -0.89 -11.99
N MET A 343 11.75 -1.53 -11.11
CA MET A 343 11.95 -2.92 -10.75
C MET A 343 11.81 -3.84 -11.96
N PHE A 344 10.73 -3.73 -12.74
CA PHE A 344 10.57 -4.58 -13.93
C PHE A 344 11.59 -4.25 -15.03
N ARG A 345 12.08 -2.99 -15.13
CA ARG A 345 13.18 -2.65 -16.03
C ARG A 345 14.46 -3.40 -15.66
N GLU A 346 14.85 -3.36 -14.39
CA GLU A 346 16.02 -4.08 -13.89
C GLU A 346 15.88 -5.59 -14.06
N LEU A 347 14.73 -6.16 -13.70
CA LEU A 347 14.46 -7.59 -13.84
C LEU A 347 14.60 -8.03 -15.31
N PHE A 348 13.95 -7.36 -16.25
CA PHE A 348 14.00 -7.73 -17.66
C PHE A 348 15.36 -7.54 -18.28
N HIS A 349 16.12 -6.55 -17.81
CA HIS A 349 17.47 -6.30 -18.31
C HIS A 349 18.50 -7.26 -17.72
N ARG A 350 18.41 -7.59 -16.43
CA ARG A 350 19.43 -8.33 -15.70
C ARG A 350 19.08 -9.82 -15.53
N LEU A 351 17.82 -10.14 -15.36
CA LEU A 351 17.29 -11.48 -15.13
C LEU A 351 16.15 -11.78 -16.14
N PRO A 352 16.44 -11.72 -17.46
CA PRO A 352 15.41 -11.79 -18.50
C PRO A 352 14.63 -13.12 -18.51
N ASP A 353 15.15 -14.17 -17.93
CA ASP A 353 14.59 -15.50 -17.84
C ASP A 353 14.00 -15.82 -16.46
N ILE A 354 13.92 -14.84 -15.53
CA ILE A 354 13.31 -15.08 -14.22
C ILE A 354 11.88 -15.63 -14.37
N GLU A 355 11.60 -16.74 -13.74
CA GLU A 355 10.27 -17.37 -13.77
C GLU A 355 9.90 -17.95 -12.41
N ILE A 356 8.59 -18.09 -12.19
CA ILE A 356 8.05 -18.70 -10.97
C ILE A 356 8.32 -20.20 -11.00
N SER A 357 8.93 -20.72 -9.94
CA SER A 357 9.35 -22.12 -9.81
C SER A 357 8.50 -22.95 -8.85
N GLY A 358 7.56 -22.32 -8.13
CA GLY A 358 6.67 -22.98 -7.18
C GLY A 358 5.36 -22.21 -6.98
N PRO A 359 4.38 -22.78 -6.27
CA PRO A 359 3.13 -22.11 -6.00
C PRO A 359 3.35 -20.87 -5.11
N PRO A 360 2.59 -19.77 -5.36
CA PRO A 360 2.61 -18.62 -4.46
C PRO A 360 1.96 -18.99 -3.12
N GLU A 361 2.52 -18.51 -2.01
CA GLU A 361 1.88 -18.56 -0.70
C GLU A 361 1.17 -17.23 -0.44
N PRO A 362 -0.18 -17.20 -0.40
CA PRO A 362 -0.92 -15.98 -0.13
C PRO A 362 -0.77 -15.53 1.32
N LEU A 363 -0.78 -14.24 1.54
CA LEU A 363 -0.94 -13.65 2.87
C LEU A 363 -2.37 -13.91 3.37
N LEU A 364 -2.52 -14.39 4.60
CA LEU A 364 -3.84 -14.60 5.21
C LEU A 364 -4.38 -13.26 5.74
N SER A 365 -4.84 -12.42 4.81
CA SER A 365 -5.41 -11.11 5.08
C SER A 365 -6.67 -10.89 4.24
N ASP A 366 -7.71 -10.35 4.85
CA ASP A 366 -8.91 -9.90 4.14
C ASP A 366 -8.77 -8.47 3.58
N PHE A 367 -7.75 -7.74 4.03
CA PHE A 367 -7.51 -6.33 3.67
C PHE A 367 -6.47 -6.17 2.57
N ILE A 368 -5.38 -6.93 2.61
CA ILE A 368 -4.29 -6.92 1.64
C ILE A 368 -4.30 -8.19 0.80
N ASN A 369 -4.31 -8.06 -0.52
CA ASN A 369 -4.17 -9.17 -1.47
C ASN A 369 -2.71 -9.60 -1.63
N GLY A 370 -2.04 -9.86 -0.51
CA GLY A 370 -0.60 -10.10 -0.45
C GLY A 370 -0.18 -11.51 -0.91
N ILE A 371 1.06 -11.61 -1.38
CA ILE A 371 1.79 -12.86 -1.55
C ILE A 371 2.97 -12.79 -0.58
N LYS A 372 3.04 -13.69 0.40
CA LYS A 372 4.12 -13.70 1.38
C LYS A 372 5.38 -14.41 0.89
N HIS A 373 5.24 -15.48 0.12
CA HIS A 373 6.32 -16.22 -0.51
C HIS A 373 6.02 -16.50 -1.98
N LEU A 374 7.03 -16.30 -2.84
CA LEU A 374 6.93 -16.53 -4.28
C LEU A 374 8.25 -17.08 -4.80
N PRO A 375 8.43 -18.41 -4.81
CA PRO A 375 9.66 -19.03 -5.30
C PRO A 375 9.90 -18.72 -6.78
N ALA A 376 11.10 -18.28 -7.11
CA ALA A 376 11.50 -17.98 -8.49
C ALA A 376 12.92 -18.43 -8.80
N THR A 377 13.17 -18.76 -10.06
CA THR A 377 14.48 -19.18 -10.58
C THR A 377 14.87 -18.36 -11.80
N PHE A 378 16.16 -18.22 -12.04
CA PHE A 378 16.74 -17.55 -13.18
C PHE A 378 18.17 -18.03 -13.44
N THR A 379 18.74 -17.74 -14.60
CA THR A 379 20.14 -18.00 -14.88
C THR A 379 21.03 -17.03 -14.10
N PRO A 380 21.93 -17.54 -13.23
CA PRO A 380 22.82 -16.68 -12.45
C PRO A 380 23.70 -15.78 -13.32
N VAL A 381 23.75 -14.50 -13.00
CA VAL A 381 24.63 -13.54 -13.65
C VAL A 381 25.81 -13.25 -12.72
N ARG A 382 27.04 -13.57 -13.18
CA ARG A 382 28.24 -13.24 -12.40
C ARG A 382 28.37 -11.72 -12.26
N ARG A 383 28.57 -11.25 -11.03
CA ARG A 383 28.95 -9.84 -10.80
C ARG A 383 30.18 -9.53 -11.64
N SER A 384 30.11 -8.55 -12.51
CA SER A 384 31.31 -7.93 -13.07
C SER A 384 32.02 -7.25 -11.90
N ARG A 385 33.15 -7.83 -11.45
CA ARG A 385 34.02 -7.18 -10.47
C ARG A 385 34.53 -5.88 -11.12
N SER A 386 33.87 -4.75 -10.79
CA SER A 386 34.38 -3.42 -11.07
C SER A 386 35.45 -3.04 -10.03
#